data_d6fc1cea2b95242ab43b1b3ef653871f
#
_entry.id   d6fc1cea2b95242ab43b1b3ef653871f
#
_cell.length_a   1.000
_cell.length_b   1.000
_cell.length_c   1.000
_cell.angle_alpha   90.00
_cell.angle_beta   90.00
_cell.angle_gamma   90.00
#
_symmetry.space_group_name_H-M   'P 1'
#
loop_
_entity.id
_entity.type
_entity.pdbx_description
1 polymer ?
#
loop_
_entity_poly.entity_id
_entity_poly.type
_entity_poly.pdbx_seq_one_letter_code
_entity_poly.pdbx_strand_id
1 'polypeptide(L)'
;MTANTLSWGRVFNTFDALEGEYLDHLRTQMGHHRVWGVGPLNLPSGSGSMDRGNPSLESAAFDAVMGWLDGCPDGSVVYVCFGSQKLLKPNQVEALASGLEGSGGRFIWVMRAGSSPPDGFEKRVGERGKVIKGWAPQVSILSHRAVGGFLSHCGWNSLIEGVVCGAMILGWPMEADQYVNAMRLVDNLGAAVRVCEGSEAVPDSAELGRKIAEAMSEDSPQKRRAKELRDEALGAVLPGGTSSRDLDALVQELVQLTLKQQV
;
A
#
# COMPACT_ATOMS: atom_id res chain seq x y z
N MET A 1 -12.06 -8.52 22.61
CA MET A 1 -11.27 -7.41 23.20
C MET A 1 -10.46 -7.83 24.43
N THR A 2 -10.94 -8.74 25.27
CA THR A 2 -10.28 -9.13 26.53
C THR A 2 -8.88 -9.73 26.39
N ALA A 3 -8.62 -10.55 25.36
CA ALA A 3 -7.31 -11.16 25.14
C ALA A 3 -6.19 -10.14 24.86
N ASN A 4 -6.50 -9.07 24.13
CA ASN A 4 -5.55 -8.01 23.84
C ASN A 4 -5.19 -7.17 25.09
N THR A 5 -6.09 -7.05 26.05
CA THR A 5 -5.85 -6.31 27.30
C THR A 5 -4.97 -7.11 28.27
N LEU A 6 -4.97 -8.44 28.14
CA LEU A 6 -4.19 -9.37 28.97
C LEU A 6 -2.83 -9.74 28.38
N SER A 7 -2.52 -9.27 27.14
CA SER A 7 -1.24 -9.55 26.53
C SER A 7 -0.10 -8.82 27.28
N TRP A 8 1.04 -9.49 27.43
CA TRP A 8 2.23 -8.95 28.07
C TRP A 8 2.79 -7.70 27.37
N GLY A 9 2.67 -7.64 26.02
CA GLY A 9 3.09 -6.53 25.20
C GLY A 9 2.49 -6.62 23.80
N ARG A 10 2.70 -5.59 22.98
CA ARG A 10 2.18 -5.48 21.61
C ARG A 10 3.27 -5.03 20.65
N VAL A 11 3.33 -5.70 19.51
CA VAL A 11 4.27 -5.37 18.41
C VAL A 11 3.45 -5.05 17.17
N PHE A 12 3.73 -3.91 16.55
CA PHE A 12 3.03 -3.43 15.37
C PHE A 12 3.98 -3.26 14.19
N ASN A 13 3.51 -3.65 13.00
CA ASN A 13 4.18 -3.32 11.75
C ASN A 13 3.83 -1.88 11.36
N THR A 14 4.41 -0.92 12.06
CA THR A 14 4.23 0.52 11.86
C THR A 14 5.49 1.27 12.31
N PHE A 15 5.54 2.57 12.08
CA PHE A 15 6.63 3.46 12.47
C PHE A 15 6.10 4.83 12.94
N ASP A 16 6.91 5.58 13.68
CA ASP A 16 6.46 6.79 14.39
C ASP A 16 5.83 7.85 13.49
N ALA A 17 6.40 8.14 12.32
CA ALA A 17 5.84 9.14 11.42
C ALA A 17 4.46 8.75 10.88
N LEU A 18 4.16 7.44 10.82
CA LEU A 18 2.84 6.95 10.40
C LEU A 18 1.85 6.90 11.56
N GLU A 19 2.23 6.35 12.73
CA GLU A 19 1.29 6.06 13.83
C GLU A 19 1.87 6.31 15.23
N GLY A 20 2.95 7.08 15.41
CA GLY A 20 3.59 7.29 16.71
C GLY A 20 2.64 7.78 17.80
N GLU A 21 1.73 8.71 17.48
CA GLU A 21 0.72 9.21 18.44
C GLU A 21 -0.23 8.11 18.92
N TYR A 22 -0.57 7.13 18.08
CA TYR A 22 -1.41 5.99 18.47
C TYR A 22 -0.63 4.99 19.33
N LEU A 23 0.66 4.78 19.03
CA LEU A 23 1.54 3.95 19.88
C LEU A 23 1.66 4.56 21.29
N ASP A 24 1.85 5.88 21.39
CA ASP A 24 1.92 6.59 22.67
C ASP A 24 0.61 6.56 23.46
N HIS A 25 -0.51 6.71 22.73
CA HIS A 25 -1.83 6.54 23.32
C HIS A 25 -2.02 5.13 23.90
N LEU A 26 -1.61 4.09 23.16
CA LEU A 26 -1.68 2.70 23.64
C LEU A 26 -0.77 2.47 24.85
N ARG A 27 0.46 3.00 24.87
CA ARG A 27 1.37 2.95 26.02
C ARG A 27 0.70 3.55 27.27
N THR A 28 0.06 4.71 27.10
CA THR A 28 -0.67 5.39 28.18
C THR A 28 -1.87 4.56 28.68
N GLN A 29 -2.69 4.04 27.76
CA GLN A 29 -3.87 3.23 28.12
C GLN A 29 -3.52 1.91 28.80
N MET A 30 -2.39 1.30 28.43
CA MET A 30 -1.94 0.05 29.04
C MET A 30 -1.19 0.25 30.36
N GLY A 31 -0.79 1.48 30.68
CA GLY A 31 0.00 1.79 31.86
C GLY A 31 1.42 1.19 31.85
N HIS A 32 1.93 0.84 30.67
CA HIS A 32 3.29 0.31 30.48
C HIS A 32 3.81 0.56 29.07
N HIS A 33 5.14 0.55 28.90
CA HIS A 33 5.84 0.87 27.65
C HIS A 33 5.95 -0.29 26.65
N ARG A 34 5.42 -1.48 26.95
CA ARG A 34 5.54 -2.68 26.10
C ARG A 34 4.61 -2.62 24.87
N VAL A 35 4.76 -1.57 24.10
CA VAL A 35 4.11 -1.34 22.81
C VAL A 35 5.18 -0.85 21.84
N TRP A 36 5.47 -1.61 20.81
CA TRP A 36 6.58 -1.34 19.90
C TRP A 36 6.12 -1.24 18.44
N GLY A 37 6.56 -0.20 17.76
CA GLY A 37 6.42 -0.03 16.31
C GLY A 37 7.71 -0.46 15.63
N VAL A 38 7.74 -1.67 15.06
CA VAL A 38 8.97 -2.28 14.49
C VAL A 38 8.98 -2.26 12.95
N GLY A 39 8.00 -1.59 12.34
CA GLY A 39 7.87 -1.53 10.88
C GLY A 39 8.62 -0.35 10.24
N PRO A 40 8.58 -0.30 8.92
CA PRO A 40 8.00 -1.29 8.01
C PRO A 40 8.82 -2.58 7.93
N LEU A 41 8.14 -3.74 7.98
CA LEU A 41 8.82 -5.04 7.93
C LEU A 41 9.14 -5.51 6.50
N ASN A 42 8.34 -5.07 5.52
CA ASN A 42 8.51 -5.42 4.12
C ASN A 42 9.20 -4.28 3.39
N LEU A 43 10.54 -4.30 3.38
CA LEU A 43 11.33 -3.33 2.63
C LEU A 43 11.54 -3.82 1.18
N PRO A 44 11.60 -2.92 0.19
CA PRO A 44 12.05 -3.26 -1.14
C PRO A 44 13.54 -3.60 -1.09
N SER A 45 13.89 -4.85 -0.89
CA SER A 45 15.27 -5.31 -0.87
C SER A 45 15.69 -5.82 -2.24
N GLY A 46 16.84 -5.40 -2.70
CA GLY A 46 17.34 -5.59 -4.06
C GLY A 46 17.75 -7.01 -4.47
N SER A 47 17.34 -8.09 -3.82
CA SER A 47 17.67 -9.45 -4.30
C SER A 47 16.98 -10.62 -3.56
N GLY A 48 15.86 -10.40 -2.91
CA GLY A 48 15.11 -11.49 -2.29
C GLY A 48 13.62 -11.23 -2.40
N SER A 49 12.90 -12.09 -3.10
CA SER A 49 11.45 -12.03 -3.28
C SER A 49 10.75 -11.95 -1.94
N MET A 50 10.32 -10.75 -1.54
CA MET A 50 9.43 -10.52 -0.39
C MET A 50 7.97 -10.41 -0.84
N ASP A 51 7.66 -10.78 -2.07
CA ASP A 51 6.29 -10.81 -2.55
C ASP A 51 5.47 -11.87 -1.81
N ARG A 52 4.41 -11.42 -1.16
CA ARG A 52 3.48 -12.30 -0.46
C ARG A 52 2.60 -13.04 -1.46
N GLY A 53 2.65 -14.35 -1.42
CA GLY A 53 1.80 -15.22 -2.22
C GLY A 53 2.57 -16.18 -3.10
N ASN A 54 1.83 -17.07 -3.73
CA ASN A 54 2.39 -18.06 -4.63
C ASN A 54 2.91 -17.38 -5.91
N PRO A 55 4.14 -17.61 -6.36
CA PRO A 55 4.63 -17.10 -7.63
C PRO A 55 3.93 -17.82 -8.79
N SER A 56 2.65 -17.51 -8.99
CA SER A 56 1.84 -18.11 -10.05
C SER A 56 1.79 -17.28 -11.33
N LEU A 57 2.46 -16.13 -11.37
CA LEU A 57 2.79 -15.52 -12.65
C LEU A 57 3.91 -16.36 -13.26
N GLU A 58 3.67 -16.94 -14.42
CA GLU A 58 4.74 -17.56 -15.19
C GLU A 58 5.87 -16.54 -15.37
N SER A 59 7.13 -16.95 -15.20
CA SER A 59 8.29 -16.05 -15.31
C SER A 59 8.21 -15.14 -16.55
N ALA A 60 7.78 -15.68 -17.68
CA ALA A 60 7.61 -14.93 -18.92
C ALA A 60 6.56 -13.80 -18.83
N ALA A 61 5.47 -14.00 -18.11
CA ALA A 61 4.46 -12.95 -17.94
C ALA A 61 4.94 -11.84 -16.99
N PHE A 62 5.70 -12.20 -15.95
CA PHE A 62 6.35 -11.23 -15.08
C PHE A 62 7.39 -10.40 -15.84
N ASP A 63 8.26 -11.05 -16.60
CA ASP A 63 9.30 -10.40 -17.40
C ASP A 63 8.67 -9.44 -18.45
N ALA A 64 7.55 -9.81 -19.04
CA ALA A 64 6.80 -8.95 -19.96
C ALA A 64 6.24 -7.68 -19.28
N VAL A 65 5.75 -7.80 -18.04
CA VAL A 65 5.28 -6.65 -17.23
C VAL A 65 6.44 -5.74 -16.88
N MET A 66 7.54 -6.30 -16.39
CA MET A 66 8.74 -5.52 -16.02
C MET A 66 9.36 -4.84 -17.25
N GLY A 67 9.46 -5.55 -18.38
CA GLY A 67 9.94 -4.96 -19.63
C GLY A 67 9.04 -3.84 -20.17
N TRP A 68 7.73 -3.92 -19.97
CA TRP A 68 6.83 -2.81 -20.29
C TRP A 68 7.05 -1.62 -19.35
N LEU A 69 7.24 -1.85 -18.05
CA LEU A 69 7.55 -0.81 -17.07
C LEU A 69 8.87 -0.10 -17.39
N ASP A 70 9.90 -0.85 -17.82
CA ASP A 70 11.21 -0.30 -18.24
C ASP A 70 11.07 0.74 -19.36
N GLY A 71 10.09 0.57 -20.24
CA GLY A 71 9.76 1.49 -21.33
C GLY A 71 8.93 2.71 -20.89
N CYS A 72 8.47 2.77 -19.64
CA CYS A 72 7.65 3.88 -19.13
C CYS A 72 8.50 4.96 -18.47
N PRO A 73 8.10 6.26 -18.56
CA PRO A 73 8.73 7.34 -17.80
C PRO A 73 8.63 7.12 -16.29
N ASP A 74 9.59 7.67 -15.54
CA ASP A 74 9.62 7.60 -14.09
C ASP A 74 8.34 8.18 -13.48
N GLY A 75 7.76 7.48 -12.50
CA GLY A 75 6.60 7.92 -11.76
C GLY A 75 5.32 8.12 -12.58
N SER A 76 5.25 7.56 -13.82
CA SER A 76 4.12 7.78 -14.74
C SER A 76 3.03 6.72 -14.70
N VAL A 77 3.25 5.62 -14.00
CA VAL A 77 2.34 4.47 -13.98
C VAL A 77 1.57 4.40 -12.67
N VAL A 78 0.25 4.19 -12.76
CA VAL A 78 -0.61 3.85 -11.62
C VAL A 78 -0.77 2.33 -11.54
N TYR A 79 -0.34 1.75 -10.43
CA TYR A 79 -0.67 0.38 -10.09
C TYR A 79 -2.06 0.32 -9.47
N VAL A 80 -2.93 -0.60 -9.89
CA VAL A 80 -4.32 -0.72 -9.44
C VAL A 80 -4.56 -2.13 -8.90
N CYS A 81 -4.81 -2.25 -7.58
CA CYS A 81 -5.06 -3.54 -6.95
C CYS A 81 -5.93 -3.38 -5.69
N PHE A 82 -6.98 -4.19 -5.58
CA PHE A 82 -7.93 -4.20 -4.45
C PHE A 82 -7.70 -5.35 -3.47
N GLY A 83 -6.46 -5.90 -3.45
CA GLY A 83 -6.08 -7.00 -2.57
C GLY A 83 -6.62 -8.35 -3.02
N SER A 84 -6.42 -9.37 -2.20
CA SER A 84 -6.76 -10.77 -2.52
C SER A 84 -8.22 -11.16 -2.24
N GLN A 85 -8.94 -10.39 -1.43
CA GLN A 85 -10.28 -10.76 -0.97
C GLN A 85 -11.40 -10.04 -1.71
N LYS A 86 -11.18 -8.79 -2.16
CA LYS A 86 -12.23 -7.99 -2.77
C LYS A 86 -12.45 -8.33 -4.24
N LEU A 87 -13.71 -8.59 -4.57
CA LEU A 87 -14.19 -8.71 -5.94
C LEU A 87 -15.05 -7.47 -6.25
N LEU A 88 -14.65 -6.69 -7.25
CA LEU A 88 -15.44 -5.55 -7.72
C LEU A 88 -16.69 -6.04 -8.44
N LYS A 89 -17.81 -5.34 -8.24
CA LYS A 89 -19.06 -5.56 -8.97
C LYS A 89 -18.92 -5.13 -10.44
N PRO A 90 -19.71 -5.66 -11.36
CA PRO A 90 -19.62 -5.31 -12.78
C PRO A 90 -19.67 -3.79 -13.04
N ASN A 91 -20.59 -3.07 -12.38
CA ASN A 91 -20.73 -1.62 -12.51
C ASN A 91 -19.52 -0.85 -11.94
N GLN A 92 -18.87 -1.37 -10.90
CA GLN A 92 -17.62 -0.81 -10.37
C GLN A 92 -16.45 -1.06 -11.33
N VAL A 93 -16.40 -2.23 -11.95
CA VAL A 93 -15.40 -2.57 -12.98
C VAL A 93 -15.55 -1.63 -14.18
N GLU A 94 -16.76 -1.38 -14.65
CA GLU A 94 -17.04 -0.46 -15.76
C GLU A 94 -16.65 0.98 -15.43
N ALA A 95 -17.02 1.47 -14.23
CA ALA A 95 -16.69 2.81 -13.78
C ALA A 95 -15.17 3.00 -13.65
N LEU A 96 -14.47 2.01 -13.08
CA LEU A 96 -13.01 2.03 -12.94
C LEU A 96 -12.32 1.99 -14.30
N ALA A 97 -12.77 1.11 -15.20
CA ALA A 97 -12.22 1.02 -16.57
C ALA A 97 -12.36 2.36 -17.31
N SER A 98 -13.54 2.96 -17.27
CA SER A 98 -13.80 4.26 -17.90
C SER A 98 -12.97 5.39 -17.28
N GLY A 99 -12.80 5.37 -15.94
CA GLY A 99 -11.94 6.33 -15.24
C GLY A 99 -10.46 6.18 -15.61
N LEU A 100 -9.94 4.96 -15.69
CA LEU A 100 -8.56 4.69 -16.12
C LEU A 100 -8.33 5.10 -17.58
N GLU A 101 -9.28 4.79 -18.46
CA GLU A 101 -9.23 5.21 -19.86
C GLU A 101 -9.25 6.74 -19.98
N GLY A 102 -10.16 7.40 -19.26
CA GLY A 102 -10.36 8.85 -19.27
C GLY A 102 -9.21 9.63 -18.61
N SER A 103 -8.47 9.03 -17.69
CA SER A 103 -7.30 9.68 -17.05
C SER A 103 -6.17 10.00 -18.02
N GLY A 104 -6.12 9.31 -19.17
CA GLY A 104 -5.04 9.44 -20.15
C GLY A 104 -3.70 8.87 -19.69
N GLY A 105 -3.56 8.50 -18.42
CA GLY A 105 -2.34 7.97 -17.80
C GLY A 105 -2.01 6.54 -18.17
N ARG A 106 -0.82 6.10 -17.74
CA ARG A 106 -0.40 4.69 -17.82
C ARG A 106 -0.82 3.96 -16.57
N PHE A 107 -1.18 2.67 -16.69
CA PHE A 107 -1.57 1.87 -15.54
C PHE A 107 -1.28 0.37 -15.70
N ILE A 108 -1.14 -0.31 -14.57
CA ILE A 108 -1.24 -1.76 -14.44
C ILE A 108 -2.46 -2.06 -13.56
N TRP A 109 -3.42 -2.80 -14.08
CA TRP A 109 -4.60 -3.19 -13.34
C TRP A 109 -4.59 -4.68 -13.03
N VAL A 110 -4.46 -5.02 -11.75
CA VAL A 110 -4.54 -6.40 -11.27
C VAL A 110 -5.98 -6.73 -10.95
N MET A 111 -6.53 -7.69 -11.66
CA MET A 111 -7.89 -8.18 -11.48
C MET A 111 -7.85 -9.58 -10.90
N ARG A 112 -8.78 -9.86 -10.02
CA ARG A 112 -8.92 -11.19 -9.44
C ARG A 112 -9.23 -12.24 -10.51
N ALA A 113 -8.74 -13.48 -10.33
CA ALA A 113 -9.07 -14.59 -11.22
C ALA A 113 -10.60 -14.75 -11.34
N GLY A 114 -11.10 -14.90 -12.56
CA GLY A 114 -12.53 -14.95 -12.86
C GLY A 114 -13.19 -13.60 -13.12
N SER A 115 -12.48 -12.47 -12.93
CA SER A 115 -12.91 -11.15 -13.37
C SER A 115 -12.28 -10.77 -14.69
N SER A 116 -12.96 -9.92 -15.47
CA SER A 116 -12.45 -9.39 -16.74
C SER A 116 -12.82 -7.91 -16.86
N PRO A 117 -12.00 -7.12 -17.56
CA PRO A 117 -12.36 -5.75 -17.89
C PRO A 117 -13.55 -5.76 -18.91
N PRO A 118 -14.22 -4.63 -19.11
CA PRO A 118 -15.24 -4.52 -20.13
C PRO A 118 -14.74 -4.86 -21.53
N ASP A 119 -15.63 -5.34 -22.39
CA ASP A 119 -15.29 -5.74 -23.75
C ASP A 119 -14.58 -4.62 -24.51
N GLY A 120 -13.50 -4.96 -25.19
CA GLY A 120 -12.70 -4.04 -25.99
C GLY A 120 -11.84 -3.06 -25.18
N PHE A 121 -11.88 -3.07 -23.84
CA PHE A 121 -11.11 -2.15 -22.99
C PHE A 121 -9.61 -2.20 -23.28
N GLU A 122 -9.01 -3.39 -23.27
CA GLU A 122 -7.56 -3.56 -23.52
C GLU A 122 -7.15 -3.02 -24.88
N LYS A 123 -8.04 -3.14 -25.90
CA LYS A 123 -7.78 -2.57 -27.22
C LYS A 123 -7.85 -1.02 -27.23
N ARG A 124 -8.79 -0.43 -26.49
CA ARG A 124 -8.95 1.05 -26.42
C ARG A 124 -7.81 1.71 -25.69
N VAL A 125 -7.33 1.11 -24.58
CA VAL A 125 -6.19 1.66 -23.82
C VAL A 125 -4.85 1.41 -24.50
N GLY A 126 -4.74 0.36 -25.34
CA GLY A 126 -3.55 0.04 -26.12
C GLY A 126 -2.30 -0.11 -25.24
N GLU A 127 -1.21 0.55 -25.65
CA GLU A 127 0.06 0.47 -24.92
C GLU A 127 0.11 1.23 -23.59
N ARG A 128 -0.95 2.00 -23.25
CA ARG A 128 -1.01 2.73 -21.97
C ARG A 128 -1.40 1.86 -20.78
N GLY A 129 -2.07 0.74 -21.01
CA GLY A 129 -2.61 -0.11 -19.96
C GLY A 129 -2.15 -1.55 -20.06
N LYS A 130 -1.90 -2.18 -18.91
CA LYS A 130 -1.71 -3.62 -18.78
C LYS A 130 -2.71 -4.18 -17.79
N VAL A 131 -3.36 -5.28 -18.13
CA VAL A 131 -4.27 -6.01 -17.23
C VAL A 131 -3.63 -7.33 -16.84
N ILE A 132 -3.50 -7.56 -15.54
CA ILE A 132 -3.01 -8.83 -14.97
C ILE A 132 -4.20 -9.55 -14.36
N LYS A 133 -4.50 -10.77 -14.79
CA LYS A 133 -5.59 -11.59 -14.25
C LYS A 133 -5.02 -12.59 -13.23
N GLY A 134 -5.46 -12.48 -11.99
CA GLY A 134 -4.98 -13.33 -10.90
C GLY A 134 -4.02 -12.62 -9.97
N TRP A 135 -2.95 -13.30 -9.57
CA TRP A 135 -1.95 -12.77 -8.65
C TRP A 135 -0.85 -11.98 -9.38
N ALA A 136 -0.35 -10.93 -8.75
CA ALA A 136 0.77 -10.14 -9.23
C ALA A 136 1.80 -9.91 -8.11
N PRO A 137 3.11 -9.87 -8.41
CA PRO A 137 4.17 -9.56 -7.45
C PRO A 137 4.12 -8.06 -7.11
N GLN A 138 3.25 -7.69 -6.17
CA GLN A 138 2.89 -6.32 -5.85
C GLN A 138 4.09 -5.46 -5.45
N VAL A 139 4.94 -5.97 -4.56
CA VAL A 139 6.11 -5.22 -4.07
C VAL A 139 7.11 -4.97 -5.20
N SER A 140 7.38 -5.98 -6.04
CA SER A 140 8.27 -5.85 -7.18
C SER A 140 7.78 -4.79 -8.17
N ILE A 141 6.47 -4.79 -8.47
CA ILE A 141 5.86 -3.79 -9.37
C ILE A 141 5.89 -2.39 -8.72
N LEU A 142 5.46 -2.27 -7.45
CA LEU A 142 5.45 -0.98 -6.74
C LEU A 142 6.85 -0.36 -6.60
N SER A 143 7.89 -1.21 -6.47
CA SER A 143 9.29 -0.77 -6.35
C SER A 143 9.89 -0.28 -7.66
N HIS A 144 9.22 -0.49 -8.79
CA HIS A 144 9.74 -0.09 -10.08
C HIS A 144 9.69 1.43 -10.26
N ARG A 145 10.77 2.04 -10.78
CA ARG A 145 10.89 3.50 -10.96
C ARG A 145 9.72 4.17 -11.69
N ALA A 146 9.11 3.45 -12.63
CA ALA A 146 8.00 3.96 -13.43
C ALA A 146 6.68 4.07 -12.62
N VAL A 147 6.54 3.37 -11.49
CA VAL A 147 5.31 3.40 -10.68
C VAL A 147 5.34 4.59 -9.73
N GLY A 148 4.43 5.53 -9.94
CA GLY A 148 4.29 6.74 -9.12
C GLY A 148 3.00 6.81 -8.31
N GLY A 149 2.02 5.94 -8.60
CA GLY A 149 0.74 5.90 -7.90
C GLY A 149 0.24 4.49 -7.65
N PHE A 150 -0.54 4.31 -6.57
CA PHE A 150 -1.17 3.06 -6.22
C PHE A 150 -2.66 3.28 -5.89
N LEU A 151 -3.55 2.89 -6.80
CA LEU A 151 -4.98 2.86 -6.53
C LEU A 151 -5.30 1.59 -5.72
N SER A 152 -5.64 1.80 -4.45
CA SER A 152 -5.70 0.74 -3.45
C SER A 152 -6.98 0.78 -2.63
N HIS A 153 -7.41 -0.40 -2.16
CA HIS A 153 -8.45 -0.53 -1.13
C HIS A 153 -7.99 -0.08 0.27
N CYS A 154 -6.75 0.36 0.44
CA CYS A 154 -6.18 0.83 1.72
C CYS A 154 -6.08 -0.24 2.82
N GLY A 155 -6.04 -1.54 2.51
CA GLY A 155 -5.69 -2.58 3.48
C GLY A 155 -4.26 -2.36 4.00
N TRP A 156 -4.05 -2.57 5.32
CA TRP A 156 -2.82 -2.16 6.02
C TRP A 156 -1.52 -2.54 5.32
N ASN A 157 -1.40 -3.81 4.93
CA ASN A 157 -0.19 -4.28 4.27
C ASN A 157 0.07 -3.59 2.93
N SER A 158 -0.98 -3.44 2.10
CA SER A 158 -0.87 -2.74 0.82
C SER A 158 -0.50 -1.28 0.99
N LEU A 159 -1.04 -0.65 2.05
CA LEU A 159 -0.71 0.72 2.41
C LEU A 159 0.78 0.87 2.76
N ILE A 160 1.29 0.02 3.67
CA ILE A 160 2.72 0.02 4.04
C ILE A 160 3.61 -0.23 2.81
N GLU A 161 3.26 -1.19 1.95
CA GLU A 161 4.01 -1.48 0.72
C GLU A 161 4.03 -0.26 -0.23
N GLY A 162 2.88 0.41 -0.41
CA GLY A 162 2.81 1.63 -1.20
C GLY A 162 3.66 2.76 -0.63
N VAL A 163 3.62 2.96 0.69
CA VAL A 163 4.42 3.99 1.39
C VAL A 163 5.92 3.73 1.22
N VAL A 164 6.41 2.52 1.51
CA VAL A 164 7.86 2.22 1.41
C VAL A 164 8.38 2.26 -0.02
N CYS A 165 7.52 2.05 -1.00
CA CYS A 165 7.87 2.21 -2.42
C CYS A 165 7.76 3.66 -2.90
N GLY A 166 7.20 4.58 -2.08
CA GLY A 166 7.00 5.99 -2.44
C GLY A 166 5.90 6.20 -3.48
N ALA A 167 5.04 5.22 -3.66
CA ALA A 167 3.87 5.33 -4.52
C ALA A 167 2.78 6.14 -3.80
N MET A 168 2.28 7.21 -4.45
CA MET A 168 1.18 7.97 -3.89
C MET A 168 -0.11 7.15 -3.89
N ILE A 169 -0.76 7.04 -2.72
CA ILE A 169 -1.97 6.26 -2.57
C ILE A 169 -3.18 7.01 -3.11
N LEU A 170 -3.90 6.36 -4.04
CA LEU A 170 -5.25 6.74 -4.47
C LEU A 170 -6.22 5.79 -3.75
N GLY A 171 -6.79 6.26 -2.64
CA GLY A 171 -7.54 5.43 -1.73
C GLY A 171 -8.99 5.21 -2.16
N TRP A 172 -9.40 3.95 -2.20
CA TRP A 172 -10.80 3.53 -2.26
C TRP A 172 -11.08 2.50 -1.15
N PRO A 173 -11.20 2.95 0.12
CA PRO A 173 -11.51 2.05 1.23
C PRO A 173 -12.90 1.46 1.07
N MET A 174 -13.04 0.18 1.35
CA MET A 174 -14.27 -0.59 1.12
C MET A 174 -14.82 -1.23 2.40
N GLU A 175 -13.93 -1.73 3.28
CA GLU A 175 -14.31 -2.54 4.44
C GLU A 175 -13.32 -2.39 5.60
N ALA A 176 -13.73 -2.76 6.80
CA ALA A 176 -12.91 -2.94 8.00
C ALA A 176 -12.03 -1.72 8.36
N ASP A 177 -10.74 -1.96 8.60
CA ASP A 177 -9.73 -0.96 8.96
C ASP A 177 -9.37 -0.01 7.79
N GLN A 178 -9.78 -0.35 6.58
CA GLN A 178 -9.41 0.40 5.37
C GLN A 178 -9.84 1.87 5.43
N TYR A 179 -10.98 2.16 6.07
CA TYR A 179 -11.48 3.53 6.27
C TYR A 179 -10.55 4.35 7.17
N VAL A 180 -10.11 3.77 8.28
CA VAL A 180 -9.21 4.42 9.23
C VAL A 180 -7.83 4.61 8.60
N ASN A 181 -7.34 3.60 7.87
CA ASN A 181 -6.08 3.66 7.15
C ASN A 181 -6.08 4.76 6.07
N ALA A 182 -7.16 4.86 5.29
CA ALA A 182 -7.33 5.92 4.30
C ALA A 182 -7.42 7.30 4.96
N MET A 183 -8.21 7.45 6.03
CA MET A 183 -8.30 8.69 6.80
C MET A 183 -6.91 9.13 7.29
N ARG A 184 -6.11 8.20 7.82
CA ARG A 184 -4.75 8.51 8.29
C ARG A 184 -3.88 9.12 7.21
N LEU A 185 -3.84 8.52 6.00
CA LEU A 185 -2.99 9.03 4.93
C LEU A 185 -3.55 10.28 4.25
N VAL A 186 -4.87 10.35 4.05
CA VAL A 186 -5.53 11.46 3.33
C VAL A 186 -5.69 12.67 4.23
N ASP A 187 -6.40 12.48 5.36
CA ASP A 187 -6.91 13.60 6.14
C ASP A 187 -5.88 14.08 7.19
N ASN A 188 -5.07 13.17 7.76
CA ASN A 188 -4.10 13.53 8.79
C ASN A 188 -2.70 13.83 8.21
N LEU A 189 -2.21 13.01 7.27
CA LEU A 189 -0.85 13.11 6.77
C LEU A 189 -0.73 13.84 5.41
N GLY A 190 -1.83 14.00 4.68
CA GLY A 190 -1.84 14.65 3.36
C GLY A 190 -0.99 13.91 2.31
N ALA A 191 -0.74 12.61 2.49
CA ALA A 191 0.13 11.77 1.64
C ALA A 191 -0.65 10.89 0.65
N ALA A 192 -1.96 11.08 0.54
CA ALA A 192 -2.84 10.30 -0.32
C ALA A 192 -4.02 11.13 -0.82
N VAL A 193 -4.75 10.61 -1.80
CA VAL A 193 -5.99 11.19 -2.33
C VAL A 193 -7.11 10.15 -2.23
N ARG A 194 -8.27 10.53 -1.69
CA ARG A 194 -9.45 9.68 -1.68
C ARG A 194 -10.17 9.78 -3.03
N VAL A 195 -10.23 8.68 -3.76
CA VAL A 195 -10.88 8.64 -5.09
C VAL A 195 -12.31 8.13 -5.02
N CYS A 196 -12.59 7.21 -4.08
CA CYS A 196 -13.93 6.69 -3.81
C CYS A 196 -13.97 6.14 -2.37
N GLU A 197 -15.16 5.81 -1.86
CA GLU A 197 -15.32 5.22 -0.53
C GLU A 197 -16.58 4.34 -0.47
N GLY A 198 -16.43 3.13 0.10
CA GLY A 198 -17.52 2.18 0.32
C GLY A 198 -17.50 0.99 -0.64
N SER A 199 -17.89 -0.18 -0.10
CA SER A 199 -17.91 -1.46 -0.83
C SER A 199 -18.97 -1.50 -1.94
N GLU A 200 -20.04 -0.72 -1.76
CA GLU A 200 -21.17 -0.63 -2.70
C GLU A 200 -21.09 0.59 -3.61
N ALA A 201 -20.19 1.53 -3.31
CA ALA A 201 -20.06 2.76 -4.08
C ALA A 201 -19.57 2.48 -5.51
N VAL A 202 -20.13 3.21 -6.46
CA VAL A 202 -19.69 3.23 -7.85
C VAL A 202 -19.16 4.65 -8.10
N PRO A 203 -17.86 4.82 -8.39
CA PRO A 203 -17.32 6.16 -8.62
C PRO A 203 -17.87 6.75 -9.91
N ASP A 204 -18.05 8.06 -9.94
CA ASP A 204 -18.19 8.76 -11.20
C ASP A 204 -16.90 8.63 -12.00
N SER A 205 -17.01 8.12 -13.24
CA SER A 205 -15.86 7.77 -14.07
C SER A 205 -15.04 8.99 -14.49
N ALA A 206 -15.70 10.11 -14.78
CA ALA A 206 -15.04 11.33 -15.20
C ALA A 206 -14.27 11.96 -14.03
N GLU A 207 -14.90 11.99 -12.85
CA GLU A 207 -14.26 12.47 -11.62
C GLU A 207 -13.09 11.57 -11.19
N LEU A 208 -13.24 10.24 -11.30
CA LEU A 208 -12.17 9.29 -11.03
C LEU A 208 -10.96 9.52 -11.96
N GLY A 209 -11.21 9.66 -13.26
CA GLY A 209 -10.17 9.94 -14.25
C GLY A 209 -9.45 11.27 -13.98
N ARG A 210 -10.20 12.32 -13.66
CA ARG A 210 -9.66 13.63 -13.27
C ARG A 210 -8.78 13.54 -12.03
N LYS A 211 -9.26 12.88 -10.96
CA LYS A 211 -8.49 12.69 -9.72
C LYS A 211 -7.20 11.90 -9.95
N ILE A 212 -7.24 10.85 -10.75
CA ILE A 212 -6.05 10.09 -11.13
C ILE A 212 -5.05 11.00 -11.85
N ALA A 213 -5.49 11.76 -12.85
CA ALA A 213 -4.62 12.64 -13.62
C ALA A 213 -3.97 13.73 -12.76
N GLU A 214 -4.76 14.40 -11.90
CA GLU A 214 -4.27 15.43 -10.99
C GLU A 214 -3.28 14.88 -9.97
N ALA A 215 -3.61 13.73 -9.38
CA ALA A 215 -2.78 13.06 -8.39
C ALA A 215 -1.42 12.65 -8.96
N MET A 216 -1.38 12.25 -10.22
CA MET A 216 -0.14 11.84 -10.90
C MET A 216 0.68 13.01 -11.45
N SER A 217 0.18 14.24 -11.38
CA SER A 217 0.94 15.42 -11.84
C SER A 217 2.23 15.61 -11.02
N GLU A 218 3.25 16.23 -11.61
CA GLU A 218 4.53 16.52 -10.93
C GLU A 218 4.35 17.51 -9.77
N ASP A 219 3.38 18.42 -9.89
CA ASP A 219 3.12 19.48 -8.91
C ASP A 219 2.22 19.04 -7.74
N SER A 220 1.79 17.78 -7.71
CA SER A 220 0.91 17.26 -6.65
C SER A 220 1.58 17.35 -5.27
N PRO A 221 1.03 18.14 -4.32
CA PRO A 221 1.57 18.22 -2.96
C PRO A 221 1.48 16.88 -2.22
N GLN A 222 0.47 16.07 -2.51
CA GLN A 222 0.30 14.74 -1.94
C GLN A 222 1.39 13.78 -2.42
N LYS A 223 1.77 13.87 -3.71
CA LYS A 223 2.88 13.08 -4.27
C LYS A 223 4.22 13.42 -3.61
N ARG A 224 4.45 14.69 -3.33
CA ARG A 224 5.65 15.14 -2.58
C ARG A 224 5.63 14.62 -1.15
N ARG A 225 4.49 14.76 -0.44
CA ARG A 225 4.35 14.27 0.93
C ARG A 225 4.48 12.75 1.03
N ALA A 226 3.99 11.98 0.02
CA ALA A 226 4.19 10.53 -0.05
C ALA A 226 5.67 10.15 -0.15
N LYS A 227 6.48 10.91 -0.90
CA LYS A 227 7.94 10.71 -0.96
C LYS A 227 8.62 11.01 0.37
N GLU A 228 8.24 12.08 1.06
CA GLU A 228 8.74 12.41 2.40
C GLU A 228 8.41 11.28 3.39
N LEU A 229 7.16 10.80 3.40
CA LEU A 229 6.73 9.72 4.27
C LEU A 229 7.49 8.40 3.99
N ARG A 230 7.82 8.13 2.74
CA ARG A 230 8.72 7.02 2.37
C ARG A 230 10.08 7.19 3.02
N ASP A 231 10.69 8.36 2.94
CA ASP A 231 12.03 8.61 3.48
C ASP A 231 12.00 8.48 5.02
N GLU A 232 10.93 8.94 5.68
CA GLU A 232 10.68 8.74 7.10
C GLU A 232 10.54 7.24 7.44
N ALA A 233 9.79 6.46 6.62
CA ALA A 233 9.63 5.02 6.79
C ALA A 233 10.95 4.24 6.67
N LEU A 234 11.76 4.57 5.64
CA LEU A 234 13.08 3.96 5.45
C LEU A 234 14.05 4.36 6.56
N GLY A 235 14.01 5.63 7.00
CA GLY A 235 14.81 6.12 8.11
C GLY A 235 14.48 5.44 9.45
N ALA A 236 13.22 5.07 9.68
CA ALA A 236 12.77 4.44 10.92
C ALA A 236 13.47 3.09 11.20
N VAL A 237 13.80 2.34 10.17
CA VAL A 237 14.43 1.00 10.29
C VAL A 237 15.97 1.01 10.20
N LEU A 238 16.58 2.14 9.88
CA LEU A 238 18.03 2.28 9.89
C LEU A 238 18.58 2.25 11.33
N PRO A 239 19.86 1.93 11.56
CA PRO A 239 20.48 1.99 12.87
C PRO A 239 20.24 3.34 13.56
N GLY A 240 19.62 3.31 14.76
CA GLY A 240 19.23 4.51 15.50
C GLY A 240 17.89 5.13 15.08
N GLY A 241 17.20 4.59 14.09
CA GLY A 241 15.83 4.95 13.74
C GLY A 241 14.81 4.52 14.81
N THR A 242 13.60 5.04 14.74
CA THR A 242 12.56 4.79 15.77
C THR A 242 12.20 3.32 15.86
N SER A 243 11.96 2.66 14.75
CA SER A 243 11.61 1.23 14.70
C SER A 243 12.78 0.32 15.07
N SER A 244 14.03 0.72 14.73
CA SER A 244 15.23 0.01 15.15
C SER A 244 15.37 0.05 16.67
N ARG A 245 15.18 1.21 17.30
CA ARG A 245 15.22 1.35 18.77
C ARG A 245 14.10 0.55 19.46
N ASP A 246 12.90 0.57 18.90
CA ASP A 246 11.76 -0.20 19.43
C ASP A 246 12.02 -1.72 19.33
N LEU A 247 12.64 -2.18 18.25
CA LEU A 247 13.05 -3.58 18.09
C LEU A 247 14.13 -3.97 19.14
N ASP A 248 15.14 -3.14 19.33
CA ASP A 248 16.19 -3.37 20.33
C ASP A 248 15.58 -3.43 21.75
N ALA A 249 14.66 -2.53 22.08
CA ALA A 249 13.95 -2.52 23.36
C ALA A 249 13.11 -3.79 23.56
N LEU A 250 12.39 -4.24 22.51
CA LEU A 250 11.65 -5.50 22.54
C LEU A 250 12.56 -6.69 22.83
N VAL A 251 13.70 -6.78 22.14
CA VAL A 251 14.69 -7.86 22.35
C VAL A 251 15.22 -7.85 23.78
N GLN A 252 15.55 -6.69 24.33
CA GLN A 252 16.02 -6.55 25.71
C GLN A 252 14.96 -7.04 26.72
N GLU A 253 13.70 -6.64 26.55
CA GLU A 253 12.60 -7.11 27.42
C GLU A 253 12.41 -8.63 27.34
N LEU A 254 12.48 -9.23 26.16
CA LEU A 254 12.37 -10.68 25.99
C LEU A 254 13.54 -11.44 26.66
N VAL A 255 14.75 -10.95 26.53
CA VAL A 255 15.93 -11.53 27.22
C VAL A 255 15.74 -11.49 28.74
N GLN A 256 15.28 -10.36 29.29
CA GLN A 256 15.04 -10.24 30.73
C GLN A 256 13.94 -11.19 31.24
N LEU A 257 12.90 -11.44 30.44
CA LEU A 257 11.87 -12.41 30.77
C LEU A 257 12.42 -13.83 30.85
N THR A 258 13.24 -14.22 29.89
CA THR A 258 13.86 -15.55 29.86
C THR A 258 14.75 -15.79 31.08
N LEU A 259 15.55 -14.77 31.50
CA LEU A 259 16.43 -14.87 32.67
C LEU A 259 15.62 -15.00 33.98
N LYS A 260 14.48 -14.32 34.10
CA LYS A 260 13.61 -14.41 35.29
C LYS A 260 12.89 -15.76 35.45
N GLN A 261 12.74 -16.52 34.39
CA GLN A 261 12.11 -17.86 34.41
C GLN A 261 13.10 -18.97 34.75
N GLN A 262 14.40 -18.70 34.77
CA GLN A 262 15.47 -19.66 35.10
C GLN A 262 15.92 -19.60 36.58
N VAL A 263 15.35 -18.70 37.35
CA VAL A 263 15.55 -18.52 38.79
C VAL A 263 14.31 -18.96 39.55
#